data_f658cecd01bcf002305f72a70397b50f
#
_entry.id   f658cecd01bcf002305f72a70397b50f
#
_cell.length_a   1.000
_cell.length_b   1.000
_cell.length_c   1.000
_cell.angle_alpha   90.00
_cell.angle_beta   90.00
_cell.angle_gamma   90.00
#
_symmetry.space_group_name_H-M   'P 1'
#
loop_
_entity.id
_entity.type
_entity.pdbx_description
1 polymer ?
#
loop_
_entity_poly.entity_id
_entity_poly.type
_entity_poly.pdbx_seq_one_letter_code
_entity_poly.pdbx_strand_id
1 'polypeptide(L)'
;MTRPQVPAVAVAAATNRSGTVTVRATDQGMPVEIRFERAEYRYGAPALAAEMLRLTQRSAIVARARRREQLAEAGVPEAMLDRLGLPTRQAAVDELDRLDDADTGQTSWLRNR
;
A
#
# COMPACT_ATOMS: atom_id res chain seq x y z
N MET A 1 34.28 -3.71 7.42
CA MET A 1 33.11 -4.34 6.84
C MET A 1 31.85 -3.64 7.37
N THR A 2 31.11 -2.99 6.51
CA THR A 2 29.93 -2.21 6.91
C THR A 2 28.75 -3.16 7.09
N ARG A 3 28.11 -3.12 8.24
CA ARG A 3 26.87 -3.88 8.45
C ARG A 3 25.78 -3.27 7.57
N PRO A 4 24.99 -4.10 6.86
CA PRO A 4 23.84 -3.55 6.17
C PRO A 4 22.89 -2.94 7.20
N GLN A 5 22.55 -1.68 6.99
CA GLN A 5 21.61 -0.99 7.85
C GLN A 5 20.19 -1.28 7.40
N VAL A 6 19.35 -1.69 8.33
CA VAL A 6 17.92 -1.82 8.06
C VAL A 6 17.33 -0.41 8.08
N PRO A 7 16.65 0.02 7.02
CA PRO A 7 15.98 1.32 7.04
C PRO A 7 15.01 1.43 8.20
N ALA A 8 14.87 2.64 8.75
CA ALA A 8 13.94 2.89 9.84
C ALA A 8 12.49 2.56 9.44
N VAL A 9 12.14 2.79 8.18
CA VAL A 9 10.84 2.48 7.63
C VAL A 9 11.02 1.88 6.24
N ALA A 10 10.08 1.03 5.84
CA ALA A 10 9.95 0.62 4.45
C ALA A 10 8.92 1.53 3.79
N VAL A 11 9.11 1.82 2.51
CA VAL A 11 8.23 2.68 1.72
C VAL A 11 7.88 1.97 0.43
N ALA A 12 6.63 2.10 0.02
CA ALA A 12 6.17 1.59 -1.28
C ALA A 12 5.22 2.59 -1.90
N ALA A 13 4.98 2.44 -3.19
CA ALA A 13 4.08 3.31 -3.93
C ALA A 13 2.88 2.52 -4.46
N ALA A 14 1.75 3.20 -4.58
CA ALA A 14 0.57 2.67 -5.27
C ALA A 14 0.02 3.77 -6.17
N THR A 15 -0.40 3.37 -7.36
CA THR A 15 -0.93 4.28 -8.37
C THR A 15 -2.31 3.77 -8.79
N ASN A 16 -3.24 4.70 -9.04
CA ASN A 16 -4.56 4.31 -9.52
C ASN A 16 -4.47 3.80 -10.97
N ARG A 17 -5.57 3.20 -11.43
CA ARG A 17 -5.60 2.55 -12.74
C ARG A 17 -5.30 3.50 -13.89
N SER A 18 -5.74 4.74 -13.80
CA SER A 18 -5.49 5.75 -14.84
C SER A 18 -4.10 6.37 -14.77
N GLY A 19 -3.33 6.11 -13.70
CA GLY A 19 -2.00 6.66 -13.54
C GLY A 19 -1.96 8.12 -13.11
N THR A 20 -3.08 8.66 -12.67
CA THR A 20 -3.24 10.09 -12.38
C THR A 20 -3.03 10.44 -10.92
N VAL A 21 -3.07 9.45 -10.03
CA VAL A 21 -2.83 9.63 -8.60
C VAL A 21 -1.85 8.56 -8.14
N THR A 22 -0.80 8.99 -7.45
CA THR A 22 0.21 8.10 -6.87
C THR A 22 0.44 8.49 -5.43
N VAL A 23 0.47 7.49 -4.54
CA VAL A 23 0.79 7.67 -3.13
C VAL A 23 1.96 6.80 -2.77
N ARG A 24 2.93 7.36 -2.05
CA ARG A 24 3.99 6.60 -1.39
C ARG A 24 3.72 6.62 0.11
N ALA A 25 3.72 5.46 0.73
CA ALA A 25 3.44 5.33 2.16
C ALA A 25 4.42 4.39 2.83
N THR A 26 4.57 4.57 4.14
CA THR A 26 5.41 3.71 4.97
C THR A 26 4.67 2.44 5.36
N ASP A 27 5.42 1.48 5.91
CA ASP A 27 4.87 0.24 6.47
C ASP A 27 3.95 0.50 7.68
N GLN A 28 3.97 1.71 8.24
CA GLN A 28 3.08 2.11 9.32
C GLN A 28 1.84 2.85 8.83
N GLY A 29 1.66 2.93 7.51
CA GLY A 29 0.48 3.56 6.93
C GLY A 29 0.56 5.07 6.81
N MET A 30 1.77 5.66 6.95
CA MET A 30 1.97 7.09 6.85
C MET A 30 2.28 7.49 5.41
N PRO A 31 1.45 8.31 4.76
CA PRO A 31 1.78 8.82 3.43
C PRO A 31 2.96 9.79 3.53
N VAL A 32 3.96 9.59 2.68
CA VAL A 32 5.15 10.42 2.64
C VAL A 32 5.24 11.24 1.36
N GLU A 33 4.50 10.87 0.33
CA GLU A 33 4.43 11.62 -0.92
C GLU A 33 3.09 11.32 -1.60
N ILE A 34 2.43 12.34 -2.07
CA ILE A 34 1.20 12.23 -2.84
C ILE A 34 1.37 13.07 -4.10
N ARG A 35 1.15 12.46 -5.25
CA ARG A 35 1.14 13.14 -6.54
C ARG A 35 -0.18 12.90 -7.23
N PHE A 36 -0.74 13.95 -7.80
CA PHE A 36 -1.97 13.81 -8.58
C PHE A 36 -1.99 14.86 -9.69
N GLU A 37 -2.63 14.50 -10.79
CA GLU A 37 -2.80 15.40 -11.90
C GLU A 37 -3.92 16.42 -11.59
N ARG A 38 -3.76 17.63 -12.07
CA ARG A 38 -4.70 18.72 -11.82
C ARG A 38 -6.12 18.36 -12.24
N ALA A 39 -6.27 17.56 -13.28
CA ALA A 39 -7.57 17.14 -13.80
C ALA A 39 -8.38 16.32 -12.76
N GLU A 40 -7.73 15.73 -11.76
CA GLU A 40 -8.42 14.99 -10.71
C GLU A 40 -9.31 15.86 -9.83
N TYR A 41 -9.04 17.17 -9.76
CA TYR A 41 -9.88 18.10 -9.00
C TYR A 41 -11.32 18.17 -9.51
N ARG A 42 -11.56 17.84 -10.78
CA ARG A 42 -12.91 17.89 -11.35
C ARG A 42 -13.88 16.95 -10.68
N TYR A 43 -13.39 15.89 -10.00
CA TYR A 43 -14.23 14.94 -9.26
C TYR A 43 -14.55 15.40 -7.85
N GLY A 44 -13.96 16.53 -7.42
CA GLY A 44 -14.18 17.10 -6.10
C GLY A 44 -13.21 16.56 -5.04
N ALA A 45 -13.04 17.35 -3.98
CA ALA A 45 -12.13 17.02 -2.90
C ALA A 45 -12.47 15.70 -2.18
N PRO A 46 -13.75 15.39 -1.89
CA PRO A 46 -14.05 14.10 -1.25
C PRO A 46 -13.65 12.89 -2.08
N ALA A 47 -13.85 12.93 -3.40
CA ALA A 47 -13.46 11.83 -4.28
C ALA A 47 -11.94 11.66 -4.31
N LEU A 48 -11.21 12.77 -4.40
CA LEU A 48 -9.75 12.74 -4.40
C LEU A 48 -9.21 12.20 -3.07
N ALA A 49 -9.78 12.65 -1.95
CA ALA A 49 -9.38 12.18 -0.62
C ALA A 49 -9.62 10.66 -0.46
N ALA A 50 -10.76 10.17 -0.92
CA ALA A 50 -11.07 8.74 -0.88
C ALA A 50 -10.06 7.92 -1.69
N GLU A 51 -9.69 8.41 -2.88
CA GLU A 51 -8.70 7.76 -3.71
C GLU A 51 -7.32 7.74 -3.05
N MET A 52 -6.93 8.84 -2.42
CA MET A 52 -5.66 8.93 -1.69
C MET A 52 -5.61 7.94 -0.53
N LEU A 53 -6.71 7.81 0.24
CA LEU A 53 -6.80 6.86 1.33
C LEU A 53 -6.70 5.43 0.83
N ARG A 54 -7.40 5.11 -0.25
CA ARG A 54 -7.35 3.79 -0.87
C ARG A 54 -5.93 3.43 -1.29
N LEU A 55 -5.24 4.35 -1.95
CA LEU A 55 -3.87 4.13 -2.40
C LEU A 55 -2.88 4.06 -1.24
N THR A 56 -3.10 4.84 -0.18
CA THR A 56 -2.29 4.77 1.03
C THR A 56 -2.37 3.38 1.66
N GLN A 57 -3.56 2.81 1.78
CA GLN A 57 -3.74 1.46 2.30
C GLN A 57 -3.00 0.43 1.44
N ARG A 58 -3.13 0.54 0.12
CA ARG A 58 -2.49 -0.39 -0.81
C ARG A 58 -0.97 -0.30 -0.73
N SER A 59 -0.42 0.91 -0.71
CA SER A 59 1.03 1.09 -0.61
C SER A 59 1.57 0.63 0.74
N ALA A 60 0.82 0.82 1.82
CA ALA A 60 1.23 0.34 3.14
C ALA A 60 1.32 -1.19 3.20
N ILE A 61 0.39 -1.90 2.54
CA ILE A 61 0.43 -3.36 2.47
C ILE A 61 1.73 -3.83 1.80
N VAL A 62 2.07 -3.22 0.67
CA VAL A 62 3.31 -3.55 -0.06
C VAL A 62 4.54 -3.19 0.78
N ALA A 63 4.51 -2.03 1.44
CA ALA A 63 5.61 -1.59 2.31
C ALA A 63 5.84 -2.56 3.47
N ARG A 64 4.78 -3.12 4.05
CA ARG A 64 4.89 -4.10 5.13
C ARG A 64 5.54 -5.39 4.65
N ALA A 65 5.20 -5.86 3.46
CA ALA A 65 5.86 -7.02 2.87
C ALA A 65 7.35 -6.73 2.62
N ARG A 66 7.66 -5.54 2.14
CA ARG A 66 9.04 -5.10 1.95
C ARG A 66 9.80 -5.04 3.28
N ARG A 67 9.13 -4.54 4.33
CA ARG A 67 9.70 -4.52 5.68
C ARG A 67 10.07 -5.92 6.16
N ARG A 68 9.18 -6.88 5.92
CA ARG A 68 9.45 -8.28 6.26
C ARG A 68 10.73 -8.79 5.57
N GLU A 69 10.88 -8.50 4.28
CA GLU A 69 12.06 -8.92 3.53
C GLU A 69 13.34 -8.28 4.10
N GLN A 70 13.29 -7.00 4.42
CA GLN A 70 14.44 -6.27 5.00
C GLN A 70 14.86 -6.87 6.32
N LEU A 71 13.91 -7.18 7.20
CA LEU A 71 14.19 -7.75 8.50
C LEU A 71 14.68 -9.19 8.39
N ALA A 72 14.14 -9.97 7.45
CA ALA A 72 14.59 -11.32 7.20
C ALA A 72 16.06 -11.33 6.73
N GLU A 73 16.43 -10.40 5.85
CA GLU A 73 17.81 -10.25 5.39
C GLU A 73 18.74 -9.85 6.54
N ALA A 74 18.24 -9.11 7.52
CA ALA A 74 18.98 -8.72 8.70
C ALA A 74 19.08 -9.84 9.76
N GLY A 75 18.47 -11.00 9.50
CA GLY A 75 18.58 -12.17 10.37
C GLY A 75 17.42 -12.35 11.33
N VAL A 76 16.33 -11.59 11.20
CA VAL A 76 15.16 -11.77 12.08
C VAL A 76 14.45 -13.07 11.74
N PRO A 77 14.20 -13.96 12.72
CA PRO A 77 13.52 -15.24 12.44
C PRO A 77 12.10 -15.06 11.95
N GLU A 78 11.68 -15.97 11.10
CA GLU A 78 10.34 -15.98 10.50
C GLU A 78 9.23 -15.93 11.54
N ALA A 79 9.37 -16.69 12.62
CA ALA A 79 8.36 -16.71 13.70
C ALA A 79 8.16 -15.30 14.31
N MET A 80 9.24 -14.53 14.43
CA MET A 80 9.14 -13.17 14.94
C MET A 80 8.50 -12.24 13.93
N LEU A 81 8.81 -12.41 12.65
CA LEU A 81 8.18 -11.62 11.57
C LEU A 81 6.67 -11.85 11.57
N ASP A 82 6.24 -13.09 11.79
CA ASP A 82 4.82 -13.43 11.92
C ASP A 82 4.18 -12.72 13.12
N ARG A 83 4.87 -12.71 14.25
CA ARG A 83 4.39 -12.01 15.46
C ARG A 83 4.25 -10.52 15.27
N LEU A 84 5.10 -9.92 14.45
CA LEU A 84 5.03 -8.49 14.12
C LEU A 84 3.88 -8.19 13.16
N GLY A 85 3.19 -9.22 12.65
CA GLY A 85 2.09 -9.05 11.72
C GLY A 85 2.53 -8.61 10.34
N LEU A 86 3.79 -8.86 9.97
CA LEU A 86 4.31 -8.48 8.67
C LEU A 86 3.97 -9.57 7.65
N PRO A 87 3.27 -9.23 6.56
CA PRO A 87 2.85 -10.21 5.58
C PRO A 87 4.01 -10.68 4.71
N THR A 88 3.95 -11.92 4.25
CA THR A 88 4.80 -12.37 3.14
C THR A 88 4.35 -11.64 1.87
N ARG A 89 5.20 -11.71 0.83
CA ARG A 89 4.85 -11.14 -0.47
C ARG A 89 3.54 -11.73 -0.99
N GLN A 90 3.36 -13.04 -0.85
CA GLN A 90 2.14 -13.71 -1.32
C GLN A 90 0.92 -13.27 -0.52
N ALA A 91 1.04 -13.17 0.81
CA ALA A 91 -0.05 -12.70 1.65
C ALA A 91 -0.45 -11.26 1.30
N ALA A 92 0.53 -10.42 0.97
CA ALA A 92 0.28 -9.05 0.53
C ALA A 92 -0.49 -9.01 -0.80
N VAL A 93 -0.09 -9.85 -1.76
CA VAL A 93 -0.79 -9.98 -3.04
C VAL A 93 -2.24 -10.41 -2.81
N ASP A 94 -2.45 -11.40 -1.96
CA ASP A 94 -3.79 -11.91 -1.65
C ASP A 94 -4.67 -10.83 -1.02
N GLU A 95 -4.10 -10.03 -0.12
CA GLU A 95 -4.82 -8.94 0.52
C GLU A 95 -5.19 -7.84 -0.48
N LEU A 96 -4.27 -7.48 -1.38
CA LEU A 96 -4.55 -6.52 -2.45
C LEU A 96 -5.65 -7.02 -3.37
N ASP A 97 -5.64 -8.30 -3.72
CA ASP A 97 -6.68 -8.90 -4.55
C ASP A 97 -8.05 -8.84 -3.87
N ARG A 98 -8.10 -9.08 -2.56
CA ARG A 98 -9.35 -8.94 -1.80
C ARG A 98 -9.88 -7.51 -1.81
N LEU A 99 -8.99 -6.52 -1.70
CA LEU A 99 -9.38 -5.12 -1.79
C LEU A 99 -9.93 -4.78 -3.18
N ASP A 100 -9.31 -5.31 -4.23
CA ASP A 100 -9.78 -5.11 -5.60
C ASP A 100 -11.17 -5.72 -5.81
N ASP A 101 -11.39 -6.92 -5.29
CA ASP A 101 -12.68 -7.60 -5.39
C ASP A 101 -13.77 -6.82 -4.65
N ALA A 102 -13.46 -6.29 -3.48
CA ALA A 102 -14.39 -5.47 -2.70
C ALA A 102 -14.75 -4.19 -3.45
N ASP A 103 -13.75 -3.50 -4.02
CA ASP A 103 -13.96 -2.28 -4.80
C ASP A 103 -14.79 -2.56 -6.04
N THR A 104 -14.48 -3.64 -6.76
CA THR A 104 -15.21 -4.07 -7.95
C THR A 104 -16.65 -4.42 -7.61
N GLY A 105 -16.85 -5.15 -6.49
CA GLY A 105 -18.18 -5.51 -6.01
C GLY A 105 -19.03 -4.29 -5.71
N GLN A 106 -18.48 -3.29 -5.03
CA GLN A 106 -19.16 -2.04 -4.74
C GLN A 106 -19.54 -1.28 -6.02
N THR A 107 -18.60 -1.18 -6.94
CA THR A 107 -18.84 -0.51 -8.23
C THR A 107 -19.92 -1.23 -9.03
N SER A 108 -19.88 -2.55 -9.05
CA SER A 108 -20.86 -3.38 -9.76
C SER A 108 -22.27 -3.18 -9.19
N TRP A 109 -22.39 -3.12 -7.86
CA TRP A 109 -23.65 -2.88 -7.17
C TRP A 109 -24.23 -1.51 -7.55
N LEU A 110 -23.40 -0.48 -7.60
CA LEU A 110 -23.83 0.86 -7.98
C LEU A 110 -24.30 0.94 -9.43
N ARG A 111 -23.70 0.18 -10.33
CA ARG A 111 -24.10 0.16 -11.75
C ARG A 111 -25.42 -0.54 -11.99
N ASN A 112 -25.78 -1.46 -11.13
CA ASN A 112 -26.98 -2.28 -11.31
C ASN A 112 -28.24 -1.64 -10.71
N ARG A 113 -28.17 -0.37 -10.34
CA ARG A 113 -29.33 0.38 -9.82
C ARG A 113 -30.10 1.13 -10.94
#